data_c15cc214fa7e1298e7d5f459c3f65d9b
#
_entry.id   c15cc214fa7e1298e7d5f459c3f65d9b
#
_cell.length_a   1.000
_cell.length_b   1.000
_cell.length_c   1.000
_cell.angle_alpha   90.00
_cell.angle_beta   90.00
_cell.angle_gamma   90.00
#
_symmetry.space_group_name_H-M   'P 1'
#
loop_
_entity.id
_entity.type
_entity.pdbx_description
1 polymer ?
#
loop_
_entity_poly.entity_id
_entity_poly.type
_entity_poly.pdbx_seq_one_letter_code
_entity_poly.pdbx_strand_id
1 'polypeptide(L)'
;DRYFNGVAASGDFSPIEGGSYITTTFSNQDYEFLDEVESQADLGTSYKEIDEHALTLIPTLRALMQVLDEAGNYGNQKGYLDDNYAKGQEIHSRFVPAVNAYDDERLPYLNSLRAILQEQQARDLERFEKEGYTVRYQMLKLTMLKSEIMNAIYKQEDISDENVLSLDVTEIRPKYEEMAAVLAEFAVNFKDEAELEKEG
;
A
#
# COMPACT_ATOMS: atom_id res chain seq x y z
N ASP A 1 -3.24 0.86 -12.09
CA ASP A 1 -2.40 1.52 -13.11
C ASP A 1 -2.35 0.77 -14.45
N ARG A 2 -2.36 -0.58 -14.49
CA ARG A 2 -2.28 -1.32 -15.76
C ARG A 2 -3.49 -1.13 -16.67
N TYR A 3 -4.68 -1.01 -16.09
CA TYR A 3 -5.90 -0.75 -16.87
C TYR A 3 -5.79 0.57 -17.63
N PHE A 4 -5.36 1.64 -16.98
CA PHE A 4 -5.21 2.96 -17.58
C PHE A 4 -4.04 3.08 -18.57
N ASN A 5 -3.16 2.08 -18.67
CA ASN A 5 -2.18 2.03 -19.77
C ASN A 5 -2.81 1.73 -21.14
N GLY A 6 -4.02 1.20 -21.15
CA GLY A 6 -4.77 0.89 -22.39
C GLY A 6 -5.94 1.83 -22.65
N VAL A 7 -6.40 2.54 -21.60
CA VAL A 7 -7.62 3.38 -21.65
C VAL A 7 -7.37 4.68 -20.90
N ALA A 8 -7.79 5.81 -21.44
CA ALA A 8 -7.70 7.09 -20.74
C ALA A 8 -8.52 7.07 -19.44
N ALA A 9 -8.00 7.69 -18.38
CA ALA A 9 -8.66 7.79 -17.08
C ALA A 9 -9.85 8.77 -17.06
N SER A 10 -10.20 9.36 -18.22
CA SER A 10 -11.37 10.22 -18.37
C SER A 10 -12.67 9.41 -18.21
N GLY A 11 -13.76 10.06 -17.78
CA GLY A 11 -15.09 9.43 -17.69
C GLY A 11 -15.61 8.84 -19.00
N ASP A 12 -15.02 9.23 -20.12
CA ASP A 12 -15.30 8.67 -21.43
C ASP A 12 -14.24 7.66 -21.82
N PHE A 13 -14.69 6.45 -22.20
CA PHE A 13 -13.79 5.41 -22.71
C PHE A 13 -13.07 5.88 -23.96
N SER A 14 -11.75 6.03 -23.89
CA SER A 14 -10.91 6.36 -25.04
C SER A 14 -9.71 5.41 -25.08
N PRO A 15 -9.63 4.50 -26.08
CA PRO A 15 -8.47 3.64 -26.25
C PRO A 15 -7.21 4.49 -26.47
N ILE A 16 -6.11 4.11 -25.81
CA ILE A 16 -4.80 4.73 -26.03
C ILE A 16 -4.13 3.99 -27.19
N GLU A 17 -3.69 4.73 -28.20
CA GLU A 17 -2.98 4.15 -29.36
C GLU A 17 -1.69 3.44 -28.88
N GLY A 18 -1.54 2.17 -29.22
CA GLY A 18 -0.43 1.34 -28.75
C GLY A 18 -0.53 0.87 -27.28
N GLY A 19 -1.61 1.20 -26.61
CA GLY A 19 -1.90 0.73 -25.25
C GLY A 19 -2.20 -0.76 -25.19
N SER A 20 -1.94 -1.36 -24.05
CA SER A 20 -2.21 -2.77 -23.79
C SER A 20 -3.42 -2.93 -22.89
N TYR A 21 -4.43 -3.65 -23.36
CA TYR A 21 -5.62 -4.03 -22.57
C TYR A 21 -5.31 -5.16 -21.58
N ILE A 22 -4.15 -5.14 -20.97
CA ILE A 22 -3.77 -6.16 -20.01
C ILE A 22 -4.31 -5.76 -18.66
N THR A 23 -5.26 -6.53 -18.20
CA THR A 23 -5.70 -6.51 -16.81
C THR A 23 -5.23 -7.77 -16.11
N THR A 24 -5.15 -7.69 -14.81
CA THR A 24 -4.94 -8.84 -13.96
C THR A 24 -6.27 -9.58 -13.85
N THR A 25 -6.26 -10.88 -14.02
CA THR A 25 -7.37 -11.76 -13.63
C THR A 25 -7.07 -12.39 -12.29
N PHE A 26 -8.12 -12.67 -11.52
CA PHE A 26 -8.02 -13.24 -10.20
C PHE A 26 -8.42 -14.71 -10.23
N SER A 27 -7.78 -15.51 -9.40
CA SER A 27 -8.10 -16.94 -9.23
C SER A 27 -9.22 -17.13 -8.20
N ASN A 28 -9.82 -18.32 -8.18
CA ASN A 28 -10.77 -18.67 -7.11
C ASN A 28 -10.13 -18.55 -5.72
N GLN A 29 -8.83 -18.83 -5.60
CA GLN A 29 -8.08 -18.72 -4.36
C GLN A 29 -8.04 -17.28 -3.83
N ASP A 30 -7.98 -16.27 -4.71
CA ASP A 30 -8.00 -14.86 -4.31
C ASP A 30 -9.37 -14.50 -3.71
N TYR A 31 -10.46 -15.00 -4.28
CA TYR A 31 -11.82 -14.81 -3.74
C TYR A 31 -12.04 -15.57 -2.44
N GLU A 32 -11.57 -16.81 -2.33
CA GLU A 32 -11.62 -17.61 -1.10
C GLU A 32 -10.85 -16.93 0.04
N PHE A 33 -9.71 -16.33 -0.27
CA PHE A 33 -8.95 -15.54 0.71
C PHE A 33 -9.74 -14.34 1.23
N LEU A 34 -10.47 -13.63 0.36
CA LEU A 34 -11.33 -12.54 0.80
C LEU A 34 -12.48 -13.03 1.69
N ASP A 35 -13.08 -14.19 1.36
CA ASP A 35 -14.12 -14.81 2.20
C ASP A 35 -13.59 -15.18 3.59
N GLU A 36 -12.35 -15.68 3.67
CA GLU A 36 -11.70 -15.99 4.93
C GLU A 36 -11.46 -14.74 5.76
N VAL A 37 -10.89 -13.69 5.17
CA VAL A 37 -10.63 -12.41 5.86
C VAL A 37 -11.92 -11.77 6.35
N GLU A 38 -12.98 -11.75 5.51
CA GLU A 38 -14.31 -11.25 5.87
C GLU A 38 -14.89 -12.00 7.07
N SER A 39 -14.81 -13.34 7.03
CA SER A 39 -15.27 -14.19 8.12
C SER A 39 -14.51 -13.93 9.44
N GLN A 40 -13.19 -13.72 9.38
CA GLN A 40 -12.41 -13.41 10.57
C GLN A 40 -12.75 -12.03 11.15
N ALA A 41 -12.95 -11.03 10.28
CA ALA A 41 -13.34 -9.69 10.70
C ALA A 41 -14.75 -9.68 11.33
N ASP A 42 -15.69 -10.49 10.78
CA ASP A 42 -17.06 -10.62 11.31
C ASP A 42 -17.08 -11.31 12.69
N LEU A 43 -16.19 -12.27 12.94
CA LEU A 43 -16.02 -12.87 14.26
C LEU A 43 -15.49 -11.90 15.31
N GLY A 44 -14.84 -10.84 14.86
CA GLY A 44 -14.22 -9.82 15.69
C GLY A 44 -12.87 -10.25 16.26
N THR A 45 -11.89 -9.38 16.09
CA THR A 45 -10.56 -9.53 16.67
C THR A 45 -10.38 -8.60 17.88
N SER A 46 -9.17 -8.54 18.45
CA SER A 46 -8.80 -7.51 19.42
C SER A 46 -8.65 -6.10 18.80
N TYR A 47 -8.67 -6.02 17.46
CA TYR A 47 -8.47 -4.80 16.68
C TYR A 47 -9.77 -4.37 15.98
N LYS A 48 -10.78 -4.00 16.76
CA LYS A 48 -12.14 -3.71 16.27
C LYS A 48 -12.20 -2.72 15.11
N GLU A 49 -11.37 -1.67 15.16
CA GLU A 49 -11.35 -0.65 14.09
C GLU A 49 -10.85 -1.23 12.76
N ILE A 50 -9.87 -2.14 12.79
CA ILE A 50 -9.44 -2.86 11.59
C ILE A 50 -10.54 -3.78 11.08
N ASP A 51 -11.22 -4.50 11.98
CA ASP A 51 -12.32 -5.39 11.59
C ASP A 51 -13.44 -4.60 10.90
N GLU A 52 -13.85 -3.46 11.47
CA GLU A 52 -14.87 -2.57 10.90
C GLU A 52 -14.46 -2.07 9.50
N HIS A 53 -13.23 -1.58 9.34
CA HIS A 53 -12.74 -1.15 8.03
C HIS A 53 -12.52 -2.30 7.05
N ALA A 54 -12.16 -3.49 7.48
CA ALA A 54 -12.07 -4.66 6.62
C ALA A 54 -13.45 -5.03 6.05
N LEU A 55 -14.49 -5.01 6.90
CA LEU A 55 -15.87 -5.31 6.48
C LEU A 55 -16.45 -4.31 5.48
N THR A 56 -15.98 -3.06 5.47
CA THR A 56 -16.34 -2.08 4.44
C THR A 56 -15.48 -2.18 3.19
N LEU A 57 -14.19 -2.47 3.33
CA LEU A 57 -13.24 -2.57 2.22
C LEU A 57 -13.45 -3.81 1.35
N ILE A 58 -13.69 -4.98 1.95
CA ILE A 58 -13.76 -6.26 1.23
C ILE A 58 -14.84 -6.27 0.14
N PRO A 59 -16.08 -5.79 0.37
CA PRO A 59 -17.08 -5.71 -0.68
C PRO A 59 -16.67 -4.83 -1.87
N THR A 60 -16.02 -3.68 -1.62
CA THR A 60 -15.56 -2.79 -2.69
C THR A 60 -14.40 -3.40 -3.47
N LEU A 61 -13.46 -4.06 -2.79
CA LEU A 61 -12.37 -4.80 -3.42
C LEU A 61 -12.92 -5.95 -4.28
N ARG A 62 -13.88 -6.71 -3.78
CA ARG A 62 -14.53 -7.80 -4.53
C ARG A 62 -15.22 -7.28 -5.79
N ALA A 63 -15.95 -6.17 -5.69
CA ALA A 63 -16.58 -5.53 -6.84
C ALA A 63 -15.55 -5.07 -7.88
N LEU A 64 -14.45 -4.48 -7.45
CA LEU A 64 -13.34 -4.07 -8.31
C LEU A 64 -12.70 -5.29 -9.00
N MET A 65 -12.42 -6.37 -8.26
CA MET A 65 -11.84 -7.60 -8.82
C MET A 65 -12.75 -8.21 -9.91
N GLN A 66 -14.05 -8.24 -9.69
CA GLN A 66 -15.01 -8.77 -10.69
C GLN A 66 -14.99 -7.95 -12.00
N VAL A 67 -14.94 -6.63 -11.90
CA VAL A 67 -14.85 -5.77 -13.09
C VAL A 67 -13.51 -5.94 -13.80
N LEU A 68 -12.41 -6.11 -13.05
CA LEU A 68 -11.08 -6.38 -13.61
C LEU A 68 -11.01 -7.75 -14.30
N ASP A 69 -11.63 -8.79 -13.74
CA ASP A 69 -11.72 -10.11 -14.37
C ASP A 69 -12.48 -10.03 -15.70
N GLU A 70 -13.59 -9.29 -15.73
CA GLU A 70 -14.36 -9.11 -16.96
C GLU A 70 -13.55 -8.35 -18.02
N ALA A 71 -12.84 -7.29 -17.60
CA ALA A 71 -11.96 -6.53 -18.49
C ALA A 71 -10.81 -7.40 -19.03
N GLY A 72 -10.19 -8.21 -18.17
CA GLY A 72 -9.14 -9.14 -18.54
C GLY A 72 -9.61 -10.20 -19.54
N ASN A 73 -10.77 -10.79 -19.30
CA ASN A 73 -11.36 -11.78 -20.19
C ASN A 73 -11.70 -11.15 -21.55
N TYR A 74 -12.31 -9.97 -21.56
CA TYR A 74 -12.63 -9.23 -22.77
C TYR A 74 -11.37 -8.90 -23.59
N GLY A 75 -10.31 -8.41 -22.94
CA GLY A 75 -9.04 -8.12 -23.58
C GLY A 75 -8.33 -9.37 -24.13
N ASN A 76 -8.28 -10.45 -23.34
CA ASN A 76 -7.64 -11.71 -23.73
C ASN A 76 -8.34 -12.38 -24.91
N GLN A 77 -9.68 -12.31 -24.97
CA GLN A 77 -10.47 -12.83 -26.08
C GLN A 77 -10.49 -11.91 -27.28
N LYS A 78 -9.87 -10.74 -27.20
CA LYS A 78 -9.88 -9.69 -28.24
C LYS A 78 -11.30 -9.28 -28.68
N GLY A 79 -12.25 -9.28 -27.75
CA GLY A 79 -13.65 -8.94 -28.01
C GLY A 79 -13.84 -7.58 -28.65
N TYR A 80 -12.89 -6.64 -28.42
CA TYR A 80 -12.88 -5.32 -29.01
C TYR A 80 -12.76 -5.32 -30.56
N LEU A 81 -12.31 -6.41 -31.15
CA LEU A 81 -12.29 -6.57 -32.62
C LEU A 81 -13.67 -6.85 -33.20
N ASP A 82 -14.55 -7.48 -32.38
CA ASP A 82 -15.88 -7.91 -32.82
C ASP A 82 -16.95 -6.84 -32.61
N ASP A 83 -16.83 -6.07 -31.51
CA ASP A 83 -17.88 -5.13 -31.05
C ASP A 83 -17.48 -3.65 -31.15
N ASN A 84 -16.32 -3.35 -31.75
CA ASN A 84 -15.78 -2.00 -31.84
C ASN A 84 -15.74 -1.29 -30.46
N TYR A 85 -15.27 -1.99 -29.42
CA TYR A 85 -15.15 -1.52 -28.04
C TYR A 85 -16.46 -1.27 -27.27
N ALA A 86 -17.64 -1.67 -27.78
CA ALA A 86 -18.90 -1.43 -27.09
C ALA A 86 -18.92 -2.03 -25.67
N LYS A 87 -18.49 -3.28 -25.54
CA LYS A 87 -18.35 -3.95 -24.22
C LYS A 87 -17.26 -3.30 -23.38
N GLY A 88 -16.17 -2.82 -23.99
CA GLY A 88 -15.12 -2.08 -23.29
C GLY A 88 -15.63 -0.80 -22.62
N GLN A 89 -16.50 -0.05 -23.32
CA GLN A 89 -17.15 1.16 -22.77
C GLN A 89 -18.05 0.81 -21.57
N GLU A 90 -18.83 -0.26 -21.68
CA GLU A 90 -19.68 -0.73 -20.58
C GLU A 90 -18.83 -1.10 -19.34
N ILE A 91 -17.75 -1.88 -19.53
CA ILE A 91 -16.83 -2.27 -18.45
C ILE A 91 -16.20 -1.00 -17.82
N HIS A 92 -15.74 -0.06 -18.63
CA HIS A 92 -15.14 1.19 -18.15
C HIS A 92 -16.11 1.99 -17.27
N SER A 93 -17.37 2.09 -17.66
CA SER A 93 -18.41 2.80 -16.90
C SER A 93 -18.64 2.23 -15.49
N ARG A 94 -18.34 0.95 -15.27
CA ARG A 94 -18.39 0.28 -13.97
C ARG A 94 -17.05 0.28 -13.25
N PHE A 95 -15.95 0.27 -13.99
CA PHE A 95 -14.61 0.23 -13.43
C PHE A 95 -14.26 1.50 -12.65
N VAL A 96 -14.50 2.68 -13.23
CA VAL A 96 -14.17 3.96 -12.57
C VAL A 96 -14.88 4.12 -11.22
N PRO A 97 -16.21 3.91 -11.11
CA PRO A 97 -16.87 3.92 -9.81
C PRO A 97 -16.35 2.86 -8.83
N ALA A 98 -16.00 1.65 -9.32
CA ALA A 98 -15.48 0.60 -8.45
C ALA A 98 -14.08 0.93 -7.89
N VAL A 99 -13.21 1.57 -8.70
CA VAL A 99 -11.91 2.07 -8.23
C VAL A 99 -12.10 3.13 -7.15
N ASN A 100 -12.97 4.11 -7.40
CA ASN A 100 -13.22 5.18 -6.45
C ASN A 100 -13.75 4.62 -5.11
N ALA A 101 -14.74 3.73 -5.16
CA ALA A 101 -15.29 3.10 -3.96
C ALA A 101 -14.22 2.28 -3.19
N TYR A 102 -13.34 1.57 -3.90
CA TYR A 102 -12.22 0.87 -3.28
C TYR A 102 -11.22 1.84 -2.65
N ASP A 103 -10.85 2.91 -3.34
CA ASP A 103 -9.88 3.88 -2.81
C ASP A 103 -10.41 4.63 -1.59
N ASP A 104 -11.71 4.96 -1.55
CA ASP A 104 -12.37 5.60 -0.41
C ASP A 104 -12.29 4.72 0.85
N GLU A 105 -12.50 3.40 0.73
CA GLU A 105 -12.48 2.48 1.86
C GLU A 105 -11.05 1.99 2.20
N ARG A 106 -10.15 1.94 1.24
CA ARG A 106 -8.77 1.49 1.44
C ARG A 106 -7.99 2.41 2.37
N LEU A 107 -8.17 3.72 2.25
CA LEU A 107 -7.41 4.70 3.03
C LEU A 107 -7.70 4.60 4.54
N PRO A 108 -8.95 4.55 5.01
CA PRO A 108 -9.27 4.31 6.42
C PRO A 108 -8.64 3.01 6.94
N TYR A 109 -8.80 1.90 6.22
CA TYR A 109 -8.20 0.61 6.60
C TYR A 109 -6.68 0.69 6.77
N LEU A 110 -5.97 1.27 5.79
CA LEU A 110 -4.52 1.42 5.86
C LEU A 110 -4.07 2.34 6.99
N ASN A 111 -4.85 3.38 7.31
CA ASN A 111 -4.53 4.28 8.41
C ASN A 111 -4.67 3.58 9.77
N SER A 112 -5.73 2.80 9.98
CA SER A 112 -5.90 2.01 11.21
C SER A 112 -4.79 0.96 11.36
N LEU A 113 -4.41 0.29 10.26
CA LEU A 113 -3.28 -0.65 10.27
C LEU A 113 -1.95 0.04 10.62
N ARG A 114 -1.69 1.22 10.06
CA ARG A 114 -0.50 2.01 10.40
C ARG A 114 -0.47 2.43 11.86
N ALA A 115 -1.61 2.84 12.41
CA ALA A 115 -1.69 3.23 13.82
C ALA A 115 -1.30 2.07 14.75
N ILE A 116 -1.81 0.87 14.50
CA ILE A 116 -1.45 -0.33 15.28
C ILE A 116 0.03 -0.68 15.13
N LEU A 117 0.56 -0.63 13.90
CA LEU A 117 1.99 -0.88 13.66
C LEU A 117 2.88 0.12 14.40
N GLN A 118 2.51 1.41 14.41
CA GLN A 118 3.24 2.44 15.13
C GLN A 118 3.22 2.20 16.65
N GLU A 119 2.07 1.82 17.19
CA GLU A 119 1.95 1.48 18.61
C GLU A 119 2.79 0.24 18.98
N GLN A 120 2.79 -0.79 18.16
CA GLN A 120 3.64 -1.97 18.34
C GLN A 120 5.12 -1.61 18.29
N GLN A 121 5.52 -0.81 17.30
CA GLN A 121 6.91 -0.35 17.16
C GLN A 121 7.37 0.47 18.36
N ALA A 122 6.50 1.34 18.91
CA ALA A 122 6.82 2.11 20.11
C ALA A 122 7.04 1.18 21.32
N ARG A 123 6.16 0.21 21.53
CA ARG A 123 6.32 -0.81 22.60
C ARG A 123 7.57 -1.65 22.42
N ASP A 124 7.90 -2.03 21.18
CA ASP A 124 9.10 -2.82 20.91
C ASP A 124 10.37 -2.01 21.14
N LEU A 125 10.40 -0.70 20.81
CA LEU A 125 11.52 0.17 21.12
C LEU A 125 11.77 0.25 22.65
N GLU A 126 10.73 0.50 23.43
CA GLU A 126 10.83 0.54 24.89
C GLU A 126 11.33 -0.79 25.46
N ARG A 127 10.84 -1.91 24.91
CA ARG A 127 11.26 -3.25 25.32
C ARG A 127 12.73 -3.49 24.99
N PHE A 128 13.17 -3.22 23.77
CA PHE A 128 14.56 -3.42 23.34
C PHE A 128 15.53 -2.55 24.13
N GLU A 129 15.17 -1.31 24.42
CA GLU A 129 15.96 -0.42 25.28
C GLU A 129 16.10 -0.99 26.70
N LYS A 130 14.99 -1.43 27.30
CA LYS A 130 14.95 -2.01 28.65
C LYS A 130 15.73 -3.32 28.77
N GLU A 131 15.65 -4.18 27.74
CA GLU A 131 16.34 -5.46 27.67
C GLU A 131 17.80 -5.30 27.23
N GLY A 132 18.17 -4.11 26.76
CA GLY A 132 19.51 -3.77 26.29
C GLY A 132 19.83 -4.44 24.94
N TYR A 133 18.85 -4.64 24.09
CA TYR A 133 19.00 -5.15 22.72
C TYR A 133 19.34 -4.01 21.76
N THR A 134 20.61 -3.62 21.77
CA THR A 134 21.10 -2.42 21.11
C THR A 134 20.91 -2.47 19.58
N VAL A 135 21.22 -3.61 18.97
CA VAL A 135 21.14 -3.78 17.51
C VAL A 135 19.68 -3.78 17.03
N ARG A 136 18.79 -4.52 17.73
CA ARG A 136 17.36 -4.53 17.43
C ARG A 136 16.72 -3.17 17.60
N TYR A 137 17.05 -2.47 18.68
CA TYR A 137 16.60 -1.10 18.92
C TYR A 137 16.96 -0.18 17.75
N GLN A 138 18.24 -0.19 17.35
CA GLN A 138 18.74 0.66 16.28
C GLN A 138 18.11 0.30 14.93
N MET A 139 17.95 -0.97 14.60
CA MET A 139 17.27 -1.42 13.36
C MET A 139 15.82 -0.92 13.31
N LEU A 140 15.07 -1.08 14.42
CA LEU A 140 13.69 -0.61 14.49
C LEU A 140 13.61 0.90 14.40
N LYS A 141 14.48 1.62 15.10
CA LYS A 141 14.57 3.09 15.07
C LYS A 141 14.87 3.61 13.65
N LEU A 142 15.81 2.99 12.94
CA LEU A 142 16.11 3.32 11.53
C LEU A 142 14.90 3.11 10.62
N THR A 143 14.16 2.01 10.84
CA THR A 143 12.95 1.71 10.06
C THR A 143 11.86 2.75 10.30
N MET A 144 11.66 3.18 11.54
CA MET A 144 10.68 4.20 11.89
C MET A 144 11.07 5.57 11.32
N LEU A 145 12.32 6.00 11.49
CA LEU A 145 12.82 7.27 10.94
C LEU A 145 12.72 7.32 9.43
N LYS A 146 13.07 6.22 8.73
CA LYS A 146 12.85 6.09 7.29
C LYS A 146 11.38 6.32 6.92
N SER A 147 10.47 5.67 7.63
CA SER A 147 9.02 5.78 7.36
C SER A 147 8.51 7.21 7.60
N GLU A 148 8.99 7.88 8.65
CA GLU A 148 8.64 9.26 8.95
C GLU A 148 9.17 10.23 7.88
N ILE A 149 10.41 10.05 7.41
CA ILE A 149 10.99 10.85 6.32
C ILE A 149 10.19 10.66 5.04
N MET A 150 9.89 9.41 4.65
CA MET A 150 9.11 9.13 3.45
C MET A 150 7.70 9.73 3.54
N ASN A 151 7.05 9.63 4.70
CA ASN A 151 5.75 10.25 4.91
C ASN A 151 5.80 11.78 4.82
N ALA A 152 6.85 12.41 5.33
CA ALA A 152 7.04 13.86 5.21
C ALA A 152 7.28 14.31 3.76
N ILE A 153 7.90 13.46 2.95
CA ILE A 153 8.06 13.70 1.50
C ILE A 153 6.71 13.52 0.79
N TYR A 154 6.02 12.40 1.01
CA TYR A 154 4.77 12.10 0.31
C TYR A 154 3.57 12.99 0.70
N LYS A 155 3.66 13.69 1.82
CA LYS A 155 2.67 14.71 2.20
C LYS A 155 2.78 15.99 1.38
N GLN A 156 3.90 16.20 0.70
CA GLN A 156 4.10 17.36 -0.15
C GLN A 156 3.54 17.05 -1.53
N GLU A 157 2.48 17.76 -1.87
CA GLU A 157 1.83 17.62 -3.18
C GLU A 157 2.75 18.16 -4.28
N ASP A 158 2.61 17.62 -5.48
CA ASP A 158 3.28 18.08 -6.71
C ASP A 158 4.82 17.98 -6.74
N ILE A 159 5.45 17.16 -5.88
CA ILE A 159 6.89 16.91 -6.00
C ILE A 159 7.15 15.92 -7.15
N SER A 160 7.98 16.34 -8.08
CA SER A 160 8.43 15.58 -9.25
C SER A 160 9.93 15.74 -9.47
N ASP A 161 10.49 15.01 -10.42
CA ASP A 161 11.89 15.14 -10.81
C ASP A 161 12.25 16.57 -11.28
N GLU A 162 11.24 17.30 -11.82
CA GLU A 162 11.44 18.66 -12.34
C GLU A 162 11.53 19.72 -11.24
N ASN A 163 10.88 19.48 -10.08
CA ASN A 163 10.78 20.45 -9.00
C ASN A 163 11.28 19.93 -7.65
N VAL A 164 12.02 18.81 -7.62
CA VAL A 164 12.55 18.20 -6.38
C VAL A 164 13.34 19.18 -5.50
N LEU A 165 13.93 20.24 -6.08
CA LEU A 165 14.64 21.26 -5.32
C LEU A 165 13.72 22.19 -4.53
N SER A 166 12.41 22.16 -4.76
CA SER A 166 11.40 22.92 -4.00
C SER A 166 10.89 22.16 -2.77
N LEU A 167 11.39 20.93 -2.52
CA LEU A 167 11.02 20.13 -1.37
C LEU A 167 11.29 20.90 -0.06
N ASP A 168 10.26 21.05 0.78
CA ASP A 168 10.44 21.57 2.13
C ASP A 168 11.09 20.50 3.02
N VAL A 169 12.33 20.77 3.41
CA VAL A 169 13.15 19.86 4.23
C VAL A 169 13.09 20.17 5.72
N THR A 170 12.26 21.10 6.16
CA THR A 170 12.20 21.56 7.55
C THR A 170 11.88 20.40 8.51
N GLU A 171 10.91 19.57 8.19
CA GLU A 171 10.56 18.38 8.98
C GLU A 171 11.47 17.17 8.68
N ILE A 172 12.07 17.13 7.51
CA ILE A 172 12.87 15.99 7.02
C ILE A 172 14.27 16.02 7.62
N ARG A 173 14.91 17.19 7.63
CA ARG A 173 16.32 17.37 8.03
C ARG A 173 16.63 16.81 9.43
N PRO A 174 15.91 17.18 10.51
CA PRO A 174 16.21 16.65 11.84
C PRO A 174 16.08 15.13 11.92
N LYS A 175 15.09 14.54 11.24
CA LYS A 175 14.90 13.08 11.17
C LYS A 175 16.03 12.40 10.40
N TYR A 176 16.49 13.00 9.33
CA TYR A 176 17.62 12.51 8.55
C TYR A 176 18.93 12.57 9.37
N GLU A 177 19.17 13.64 10.10
CA GLU A 177 20.35 13.78 10.97
C GLU A 177 20.32 12.75 12.10
N GLU A 178 19.16 12.53 12.73
CA GLU A 178 18.95 11.46 13.72
C GLU A 178 19.20 10.08 13.09
N MET A 179 18.64 9.82 11.92
CA MET A 179 18.84 8.54 11.21
C MET A 179 20.31 8.28 10.88
N ALA A 180 21.04 9.33 10.46
CA ALA A 180 22.47 9.22 10.17
C ALA A 180 23.29 8.91 11.44
N ALA A 181 22.95 9.52 12.57
CA ALA A 181 23.60 9.23 13.85
C ALA A 181 23.34 7.78 14.29
N VAL A 182 22.09 7.34 14.27
CA VAL A 182 21.72 5.95 14.63
C VAL A 182 22.40 4.94 13.70
N LEU A 183 22.49 5.25 12.40
CA LEU A 183 23.15 4.39 11.42
C LEU A 183 24.67 4.27 11.70
N ALA A 184 25.32 5.36 12.11
CA ALA A 184 26.75 5.34 12.46
C ALA A 184 27.01 4.44 13.69
N GLU A 185 26.16 4.53 14.71
CA GLU A 185 26.24 3.69 15.90
C GLU A 185 25.92 2.22 15.56
N PHE A 186 24.89 1.98 14.77
CA PHE A 186 24.51 0.64 14.30
C PHE A 186 25.66 -0.05 13.56
N ALA A 187 26.38 0.69 12.70
CA ALA A 187 27.53 0.13 11.95
C ALA A 187 28.70 -0.31 12.86
N VAL A 188 28.78 0.21 14.09
CA VAL A 188 29.73 -0.24 15.11
C VAL A 188 29.19 -1.44 15.86
N ASN A 189 27.97 -1.34 16.40
CA ASN A 189 27.37 -2.36 17.25
C ASN A 189 27.07 -3.67 16.50
N PHE A 190 26.71 -3.58 15.22
CA PHE A 190 26.46 -4.76 14.35
C PHE A 190 27.73 -5.61 14.09
N LYS A 191 28.93 -5.10 14.40
CA LYS A 191 30.19 -5.83 14.30
C LYS A 191 30.66 -6.39 15.65
N ASP A 192 29.99 -6.03 16.71
CA ASP A 192 30.29 -6.50 18.07
C ASP A 192 29.63 -7.86 18.32
N GLU A 193 30.44 -8.91 18.34
CA GLU A 193 29.95 -10.28 18.55
C GLU A 193 29.22 -10.43 19.90
N ALA A 194 29.64 -9.68 20.92
CA ALA A 194 28.98 -9.74 22.23
C ALA A 194 27.58 -9.13 22.22
N GLU A 195 27.37 -8.06 21.44
CA GLU A 195 26.03 -7.49 21.24
C GLU A 195 25.13 -8.43 20.44
N LEU A 196 25.66 -9.06 19.39
CA LEU A 196 24.90 -10.01 18.57
C LEU A 196 24.53 -11.29 19.34
N GLU A 197 25.46 -11.86 20.13
CA GLU A 197 25.18 -13.03 20.97
C GLU A 197 24.12 -12.77 22.05
N LYS A 198 24.06 -11.56 22.60
CA LYS A 198 23.08 -11.15 23.58
C LYS A 198 21.65 -11.10 23.00
N GLU A 199 21.54 -10.81 21.72
CA GLU A 199 20.25 -10.63 21.07
C GLU A 199 19.71 -11.92 20.37
N GLY A 200 20.48 -12.98 20.32
CA GLY A 200 20.13 -14.34 19.82
C GLY A 200 20.15 -14.44 18.30
#